data_00ba3f82e17e341ca65fec9934771e7b
#
_entry.id   00ba3f82e17e341ca65fec9934771e7b
#
_cell.length_a   1.000
_cell.length_b   1.000
_cell.length_c   1.000
_cell.angle_alpha   90.00
_cell.angle_beta   90.00
_cell.angle_gamma   90.00
#
_symmetry.space_group_name_H-M   'P 1'
#
loop_
_entity.id
_entity.type
_entity.pdbx_description
1 polymer ?
#
loop_
_entity_poly.entity_id
_entity_poly.type
_entity_poly.pdbx_seq_one_letter_code
_entity_poly.pdbx_strand_id
1 'polypeptide(L)'
;MRRLSFVCCVNRPDIAQSRALTSPCFLPEAGHQLILVGGANSAGSGMTTGLALAKHEWVVMLHQDVFLPDGWDRRFSNALDAALALHPNAAVAGVYGVQADATHVGYVYDRDRWIGSALTRPMAVRSLDELLLAVRVGSGLCPAPELGWHLYGTDLCLAAHARGLEALVVDAPCEHRSSLPRLDQPLTAAAREHVRAVGRAYGRSAEVLLQRWPHAAPIHTPVMSLHADFLLEQTIAWVDTL
;
A
#
# COMPACT_ATOMS: atom_id res chain seq x y z
N MET A 1 -21.11 2.43 10.58
CA MET A 1 -20.12 2.34 9.48
C MET A 1 -19.47 3.71 9.31
N ARG A 2 -18.14 3.78 9.28
CA ARG A 2 -17.39 5.02 9.02
C ARG A 2 -17.53 5.42 7.55
N ARG A 3 -17.67 6.70 7.28
CA ARG A 3 -17.48 7.24 5.94
C ARG A 3 -15.99 7.44 5.70
N LEU A 4 -15.53 7.13 4.48
CA LEU A 4 -14.13 7.14 4.08
C LEU A 4 -13.93 8.10 2.90
N SER A 5 -12.74 8.72 2.82
CA SER A 5 -12.28 9.42 1.62
C SER A 5 -11.31 8.50 0.88
N PHE A 6 -11.68 8.03 -0.29
CA PHE A 6 -10.82 7.21 -1.13
C PHE A 6 -10.01 8.09 -2.07
N VAL A 7 -8.73 7.77 -2.22
CA VAL A 7 -7.81 8.43 -3.15
C VAL A 7 -7.23 7.39 -4.10
N CYS A 8 -7.44 7.58 -5.38
CA CYS A 8 -6.86 6.74 -6.41
C CYS A 8 -6.04 7.59 -7.37
N CYS A 9 -4.72 7.34 -7.44
CA CYS A 9 -3.87 7.95 -8.45
C CYS A 9 -4.06 7.22 -9.78
N VAL A 10 -4.42 7.96 -10.83
CA VAL A 10 -4.79 7.38 -12.14
C VAL A 10 -3.82 7.87 -13.20
N ASN A 11 -3.01 6.95 -13.73
CA ASN A 11 -2.18 7.15 -14.92
C ASN A 11 -2.66 6.31 -16.12
N ARG A 12 -3.53 5.31 -15.87
CA ARG A 12 -4.15 4.43 -16.86
C ARG A 12 -5.66 4.42 -16.63
N PRO A 13 -6.41 5.36 -17.21
CA PRO A 13 -7.87 5.45 -17.02
C PRO A 13 -8.62 4.18 -17.40
N ASP A 14 -8.18 3.47 -18.42
CA ASP A 14 -8.73 2.17 -18.87
C ASP A 14 -8.62 1.09 -17.76
N ILE A 15 -7.50 1.05 -17.05
CA ILE A 15 -7.29 0.14 -15.91
C ILE A 15 -8.19 0.54 -14.73
N ALA A 16 -8.18 1.83 -14.37
CA ALA A 16 -9.01 2.32 -13.28
C ALA A 16 -10.50 2.02 -13.52
N GLN A 17 -11.01 2.30 -14.72
CA GLN A 17 -12.40 2.07 -15.10
C GLN A 17 -12.81 0.59 -15.09
N SER A 18 -11.90 -0.31 -15.47
CA SER A 18 -12.19 -1.74 -15.52
C SER A 18 -11.93 -2.48 -14.21
N ARG A 19 -11.27 -1.83 -13.23
CA ARG A 19 -10.86 -2.47 -11.96
C ARG A 19 -11.30 -1.66 -10.74
N ALA A 20 -10.55 -0.67 -10.29
CA ALA A 20 -10.83 0.06 -9.05
C ALA A 20 -12.24 0.68 -9.05
N LEU A 21 -12.60 1.37 -10.13
CA LEU A 21 -13.88 2.09 -10.22
C LEU A 21 -15.10 1.19 -10.38
N THR A 22 -14.93 -0.12 -10.55
CA THR A 22 -16.02 -1.09 -10.50
C THR A 22 -16.37 -1.55 -9.09
N SER A 23 -15.64 -1.08 -8.07
CA SER A 23 -15.87 -1.43 -6.66
C SER A 23 -17.23 -0.91 -6.18
N PRO A 24 -18.11 -1.78 -5.62
CA PRO A 24 -19.46 -1.37 -5.19
C PRO A 24 -19.47 -0.23 -4.18
N CYS A 25 -18.46 -0.12 -3.31
CA CYS A 25 -18.37 0.95 -2.32
C CYS A 25 -18.17 2.35 -2.92
N PHE A 26 -17.92 2.48 -4.22
CA PHE A 26 -17.85 3.79 -4.90
C PHE A 26 -19.17 4.24 -5.51
N LEU A 27 -20.22 3.43 -5.41
CA LEU A 27 -21.57 3.84 -5.78
C LEU A 27 -22.05 4.96 -4.84
N PRO A 28 -22.85 5.93 -5.34
CA PRO A 28 -23.30 7.09 -4.56
C PRO A 28 -23.99 6.72 -3.24
N GLU A 29 -24.68 5.59 -3.20
CA GLU A 29 -25.45 5.09 -2.06
C GLU A 29 -24.55 4.72 -0.87
N ALA A 30 -23.28 4.38 -1.10
CA ALA A 30 -22.31 4.08 -0.05
C ALA A 30 -21.92 5.34 0.76
N GLY A 31 -22.08 6.53 0.16
CA GLY A 31 -21.87 7.82 0.83
C GLY A 31 -20.40 8.12 1.15
N HIS A 32 -19.46 7.43 0.52
CA HIS A 32 -18.02 7.70 0.60
C HIS A 32 -17.62 8.83 -0.34
N GLN A 33 -16.44 9.41 -0.13
CA GLN A 33 -15.82 10.34 -1.06
C GLN A 33 -14.83 9.59 -1.92
N LEU A 34 -14.88 9.78 -3.24
CA LEU A 34 -13.85 9.29 -4.18
C LEU A 34 -13.12 10.48 -4.80
N ILE A 35 -11.80 10.48 -4.70
CA ILE A 35 -10.88 11.49 -5.21
C ILE A 35 -9.97 10.80 -6.23
N LEU A 36 -10.12 11.14 -7.50
CA LEU A 36 -9.22 10.67 -8.56
C LEU A 36 -8.14 11.72 -8.81
N VAL A 37 -6.88 11.31 -8.68
CA VAL A 37 -5.72 12.19 -8.86
C VAL A 37 -5.01 11.79 -10.15
N GLY A 38 -5.14 12.62 -11.19
CA GLY A 38 -4.40 12.48 -12.43
C GLY A 38 -3.08 13.26 -12.40
N GLY A 39 -2.05 12.77 -13.10
CA GLY A 39 -0.78 13.46 -13.27
C GLY A 39 0.07 13.62 -12.02
N ALA A 40 -0.17 12.82 -10.97
CA ALA A 40 0.70 12.78 -9.80
C ALA A 40 2.09 12.23 -10.19
N ASN A 41 3.15 12.90 -9.71
CA ASN A 41 4.54 12.48 -9.97
C ASN A 41 5.02 11.39 -9.00
N SER A 42 4.31 11.20 -7.90
CA SER A 42 4.62 10.19 -6.87
C SER A 42 3.39 9.87 -6.04
N ALA A 43 3.42 8.75 -5.31
CA ALA A 43 2.40 8.41 -4.34
C ALA A 43 2.26 9.48 -3.25
N GLY A 44 3.38 10.06 -2.78
CA GLY A 44 3.39 11.14 -1.80
C GLY A 44 2.67 12.38 -2.29
N SER A 45 2.89 12.82 -3.54
CA SER A 45 2.17 13.97 -4.11
C SER A 45 0.67 13.70 -4.28
N GLY A 46 0.32 12.48 -4.70
CA GLY A 46 -1.07 12.04 -4.80
C GLY A 46 -1.78 11.99 -3.45
N MET A 47 -1.12 11.43 -2.42
CA MET A 47 -1.65 11.38 -1.05
C MET A 47 -1.83 12.78 -0.47
N THR A 48 -0.86 13.68 -0.67
CA THR A 48 -0.96 15.09 -0.23
C THR A 48 -2.21 15.75 -0.80
N THR A 49 -2.46 15.57 -2.11
CA THR A 49 -3.67 16.07 -2.77
C THR A 49 -4.92 15.45 -2.14
N GLY A 50 -4.91 14.14 -1.93
CA GLY A 50 -6.02 13.41 -1.32
C GLY A 50 -6.33 13.89 0.11
N LEU A 51 -5.31 14.03 0.94
CA LEU A 51 -5.44 14.52 2.32
C LEU A 51 -6.00 15.94 2.38
N ALA A 52 -5.56 16.83 1.47
CA ALA A 52 -6.06 18.21 1.40
C ALA A 52 -7.55 18.29 0.99
N LEU A 53 -8.04 17.33 0.21
CA LEU A 53 -9.42 17.28 -0.28
C LEU A 53 -10.33 16.39 0.57
N ALA A 54 -9.78 15.65 1.52
CA ALA A 54 -10.51 14.66 2.33
C ALA A 54 -11.59 15.32 3.19
N LYS A 55 -12.79 14.71 3.19
CA LYS A 55 -13.94 15.11 4.01
C LYS A 55 -14.14 14.23 5.24
N HIS A 56 -13.44 13.10 5.30
CA HIS A 56 -13.63 12.10 6.35
C HIS A 56 -12.34 11.87 7.14
N GLU A 57 -12.48 11.31 8.33
CA GLU A 57 -11.37 11.09 9.29
C GLU A 57 -10.26 10.19 8.71
N TRP A 58 -10.63 9.24 7.85
CA TRP A 58 -9.68 8.32 7.23
C TRP A 58 -9.65 8.47 5.72
N VAL A 59 -8.43 8.59 5.19
CA VAL A 59 -8.15 8.57 3.77
C VAL A 59 -7.62 7.19 3.40
N VAL A 60 -8.29 6.52 2.47
CA VAL A 60 -7.88 5.23 1.92
C VAL A 60 -7.29 5.47 0.55
N MET A 61 -5.97 5.38 0.42
CA MET A 61 -5.27 5.37 -0.86
C MET A 61 -5.23 3.95 -1.39
N LEU A 62 -5.58 3.76 -2.65
CA LEU A 62 -5.53 2.45 -3.31
C LEU A 62 -4.98 2.57 -4.72
N HIS A 63 -4.37 1.49 -5.21
CA HIS A 63 -3.94 1.42 -6.60
C HIS A 63 -5.13 1.40 -7.55
N GLN A 64 -4.95 1.92 -8.77
CA GLN A 64 -5.99 1.96 -9.81
C GLN A 64 -6.44 0.57 -10.30
N ASP A 65 -5.73 -0.49 -9.93
CA ASP A 65 -5.99 -1.88 -10.24
C ASP A 65 -6.41 -2.72 -9.01
N VAL A 66 -6.75 -2.07 -7.91
CA VAL A 66 -7.34 -2.72 -6.73
C VAL A 66 -8.86 -2.67 -6.81
N PHE A 67 -9.49 -3.84 -6.70
CA PHE A 67 -10.94 -3.98 -6.60
C PHE A 67 -11.33 -4.28 -5.16
N LEU A 68 -12.35 -3.58 -4.67
CA LEU A 68 -12.92 -3.73 -3.33
C LEU A 68 -14.23 -4.52 -3.45
N PRO A 69 -14.31 -5.77 -2.96
CA PRO A 69 -15.51 -6.60 -3.08
C PRO A 69 -16.74 -6.00 -2.37
N ASP A 70 -17.91 -6.53 -2.68
CA ASP A 70 -19.14 -6.10 -2.03
C ASP A 70 -19.06 -6.16 -0.49
N GLY A 71 -19.49 -5.08 0.19
CA GLY A 71 -19.44 -4.94 1.63
C GLY A 71 -18.03 -4.73 2.21
N TRP A 72 -17.01 -4.52 1.36
CA TRP A 72 -15.64 -4.26 1.81
C TRP A 72 -15.55 -3.06 2.77
N ASP A 73 -16.22 -1.98 2.46
CA ASP A 73 -16.26 -0.74 3.24
C ASP A 73 -16.80 -0.97 4.67
N ARG A 74 -17.83 -1.79 4.79
CA ARG A 74 -18.40 -2.21 6.09
C ARG A 74 -17.42 -3.09 6.85
N ARG A 75 -16.81 -4.07 6.17
CA ARG A 75 -15.80 -4.95 6.77
C ARG A 75 -14.60 -4.16 7.25
N PHE A 76 -14.06 -3.28 6.41
CA PHE A 76 -12.93 -2.42 6.77
C PHE A 76 -13.28 -1.48 7.95
N SER A 77 -14.44 -0.84 7.91
CA SER A 77 -14.91 0.03 8.98
C SER A 77 -14.99 -0.70 10.32
N ASN A 78 -15.57 -1.90 10.35
CA ASN A 78 -15.68 -2.70 11.57
C ASN A 78 -14.32 -3.18 12.08
N ALA A 79 -13.44 -3.63 11.18
CA ALA A 79 -12.09 -4.06 11.52
C ALA A 79 -11.24 -2.90 12.04
N LEU A 80 -11.40 -1.70 11.46
CA LEU A 80 -10.74 -0.48 11.92
C LEU A 80 -11.26 -0.03 13.29
N ASP A 81 -12.57 -0.09 13.55
CA ASP A 81 -13.15 0.23 14.86
C ASP A 81 -12.63 -0.73 15.95
N ALA A 82 -12.57 -2.02 15.66
CA ALA A 82 -11.98 -3.01 16.55
C ALA A 82 -10.47 -2.77 16.78
N ALA A 83 -9.76 -2.36 15.73
CA ALA A 83 -8.35 -2.00 15.80
C ALA A 83 -8.11 -0.80 16.71
N LEU A 84 -8.88 0.27 16.54
CA LEU A 84 -8.77 1.49 17.35
C LEU A 84 -9.13 1.29 18.82
N ALA A 85 -10.00 0.32 19.13
CA ALA A 85 -10.31 -0.05 20.51
C ALA A 85 -9.11 -0.69 21.23
N LEU A 86 -8.25 -1.42 20.49
CA LEU A 86 -7.05 -2.08 21.02
C LEU A 86 -5.80 -1.20 20.88
N HIS A 87 -5.76 -0.39 19.83
CA HIS A 87 -4.63 0.45 19.41
C HIS A 87 -5.08 1.89 19.17
N PRO A 88 -5.38 2.68 20.22
CA PRO A 88 -5.94 4.03 20.07
C PRO A 88 -5.01 5.01 19.34
N ASN A 89 -3.71 4.72 19.33
CA ASN A 89 -2.69 5.50 18.62
C ASN A 89 -2.49 5.08 17.16
N ALA A 90 -3.32 4.15 16.64
CA ALA A 90 -3.22 3.76 15.24
C ALA A 90 -3.53 4.94 14.32
N ALA A 91 -2.64 5.20 13.38
CA ALA A 91 -2.75 6.29 12.42
C ALA A 91 -2.58 5.81 10.96
N VAL A 92 -2.08 4.59 10.77
CA VAL A 92 -1.96 3.93 9.47
C VAL A 92 -2.57 2.54 9.56
N ALA A 93 -3.33 2.15 8.55
CA ALA A 93 -3.86 0.80 8.43
C ALA A 93 -3.74 0.29 6.98
N GLY A 94 -3.62 -1.01 6.82
CA GLY A 94 -3.61 -1.69 5.53
C GLY A 94 -4.18 -3.09 5.64
N VAL A 95 -4.14 -3.86 4.56
CA VAL A 95 -4.70 -5.22 4.51
C VAL A 95 -3.64 -6.31 4.45
N TYR A 96 -2.39 -5.93 4.15
CA TYR A 96 -1.23 -6.81 4.10
C TYR A 96 0.03 -6.06 4.53
N GLY A 97 0.92 -6.72 5.26
CA GLY A 97 2.13 -6.07 5.75
C GLY A 97 3.12 -7.03 6.39
N VAL A 98 4.18 -6.46 6.99
CA VAL A 98 5.28 -7.22 7.59
C VAL A 98 5.57 -6.70 9.00
N GLN A 99 5.71 -7.61 9.94
CA GLN A 99 6.07 -7.35 11.32
C GLN A 99 7.59 -7.10 11.47
N ALA A 100 8.02 -6.75 12.67
CA ALA A 100 9.43 -6.46 12.95
C ALA A 100 10.36 -7.69 12.79
N ASP A 101 9.81 -8.89 12.92
CA ASP A 101 10.53 -10.17 12.78
C ASP A 101 10.47 -10.75 11.35
N ALA A 102 10.12 -9.95 10.37
CA ALA A 102 9.90 -10.33 8.97
C ALA A 102 8.67 -11.24 8.73
N THR A 103 7.80 -11.45 9.73
CA THR A 103 6.57 -12.22 9.55
C THR A 103 5.57 -11.43 8.70
N HIS A 104 5.14 -12.02 7.58
CA HIS A 104 4.08 -11.48 6.75
C HIS A 104 2.70 -11.74 7.36
N VAL A 105 1.85 -10.71 7.40
CA VAL A 105 0.50 -10.79 7.98
C VAL A 105 -0.52 -10.12 7.07
N GLY A 106 -1.75 -10.63 7.13
CA GLY A 106 -2.86 -10.13 6.32
C GLY A 106 -3.27 -11.09 5.21
N TYR A 107 -4.23 -10.65 4.39
CA TYR A 107 -4.84 -11.50 3.39
C TYR A 107 -5.26 -10.67 2.17
N VAL A 108 -4.74 -11.01 1.00
CA VAL A 108 -4.99 -10.27 -0.25
C VAL A 108 -5.02 -11.24 -1.42
N TYR A 109 -5.91 -10.99 -2.39
CA TYR A 109 -5.86 -11.66 -3.68
C TYR A 109 -4.94 -10.90 -4.62
N ASP A 110 -3.88 -11.53 -5.12
CA ASP A 110 -2.94 -10.93 -6.06
C ASP A 110 -2.55 -11.93 -7.14
N ARG A 111 -2.63 -11.50 -8.42
CA ARG A 111 -2.21 -12.28 -9.58
C ARG A 111 -2.71 -13.73 -9.53
N ASP A 112 -4.03 -13.87 -9.48
CA ASP A 112 -4.78 -15.14 -9.54
C ASP A 112 -4.61 -16.09 -8.34
N ARG A 113 -4.12 -15.59 -7.20
CA ARG A 113 -4.04 -16.37 -5.95
C ARG A 113 -4.27 -15.54 -4.71
N TRP A 114 -4.71 -16.19 -3.67
CA TRP A 114 -4.73 -15.62 -2.33
C TRP A 114 -3.34 -15.73 -1.69
N ILE A 115 -2.90 -14.63 -1.05
CA ILE A 115 -1.62 -14.53 -0.35
C ILE A 115 -1.92 -14.23 1.13
N GLY A 116 -1.23 -14.94 2.03
CA GLY A 116 -1.41 -14.81 3.47
C GLY A 116 -2.64 -15.54 4.00
N SER A 117 -3.18 -15.06 5.12
CA SER A 117 -4.36 -15.65 5.79
C SER A 117 -5.20 -14.59 6.48
N ALA A 118 -6.49 -14.87 6.62
CA ALA A 118 -7.43 -14.01 7.34
C ALA A 118 -6.99 -13.79 8.79
N LEU A 119 -7.22 -12.59 9.29
CA LEU A 119 -6.85 -12.22 10.65
C LEU A 119 -8.07 -12.31 11.58
N THR A 120 -7.86 -12.80 12.78
CA THR A 120 -8.86 -12.79 13.86
C THR A 120 -8.77 -11.54 14.73
N ARG A 121 -7.68 -10.78 14.62
CA ARG A 121 -7.43 -9.53 15.32
C ARG A 121 -6.50 -8.63 14.51
N PRO A 122 -6.51 -7.31 14.73
CA PRO A 122 -5.54 -6.41 14.09
C PRO A 122 -4.11 -6.77 14.53
N MET A 123 -3.16 -6.58 13.63
CA MET A 123 -1.74 -6.89 13.87
C MET A 123 -0.89 -5.66 13.65
N ALA A 124 -0.06 -5.30 14.63
CA ALA A 124 0.92 -4.23 14.49
C ALA A 124 2.03 -4.65 13.51
N VAL A 125 2.40 -3.72 12.61
CA VAL A 125 3.40 -3.98 11.56
C VAL A 125 4.41 -2.86 11.45
N ARG A 126 5.54 -3.15 10.82
CA ARG A 126 6.61 -2.18 10.52
C ARG A 126 6.58 -1.73 9.08
N SER A 127 5.88 -2.46 8.23
CA SER A 127 5.73 -2.17 6.81
C SER A 127 4.36 -2.60 6.32
N LEU A 128 3.74 -1.84 5.44
CA LEU A 128 2.48 -2.14 4.76
C LEU A 128 2.69 -2.20 3.27
N ASP A 129 1.94 -3.07 2.62
CA ASP A 129 1.85 -3.13 1.16
C ASP A 129 1.08 -1.91 0.64
N GLU A 130 1.59 -1.32 -0.43
CA GLU A 130 1.08 -0.07 -0.99
C GLU A 130 -0.22 -0.21 -1.78
N LEU A 131 -0.64 -1.44 -2.07
CA LEU A 131 -1.86 -1.66 -2.86
C LEU A 131 -3.08 -0.97 -2.24
N LEU A 132 -3.13 -0.91 -0.88
CA LEU A 132 -4.15 -0.21 -0.13
C LEU A 132 -3.63 0.25 1.23
N LEU A 133 -3.69 1.55 1.46
CA LEU A 133 -3.25 2.20 2.70
C LEU A 133 -4.31 3.17 3.21
N ALA A 134 -4.67 3.07 4.46
CA ALA A 134 -5.53 4.04 5.14
C ALA A 134 -4.68 4.91 6.08
N VAL A 135 -4.86 6.22 6.01
CA VAL A 135 -4.15 7.19 6.87
C VAL A 135 -5.18 8.06 7.59
N ARG A 136 -4.97 8.26 8.88
CA ARG A 136 -5.83 9.12 9.70
C ARG A 136 -5.53 10.59 9.40
N VAL A 137 -6.55 11.32 8.99
CA VAL A 137 -6.45 12.77 8.78
C VAL A 137 -6.07 13.45 10.10
N GLY A 138 -5.16 14.42 10.04
CA GLY A 138 -4.66 15.09 11.25
C GLY A 138 -3.51 14.40 11.97
N SER A 139 -3.12 13.17 11.56
CA SER A 139 -1.90 12.51 12.08
C SER A 139 -0.61 13.23 11.64
N GLY A 140 -0.69 14.08 10.62
CA GLY A 140 0.46 14.73 9.99
C GLY A 140 1.33 13.78 9.18
N LEU A 141 0.86 12.56 8.90
CA LEU A 141 1.56 11.57 8.11
C LEU A 141 1.28 11.76 6.62
N CYS A 142 2.35 11.76 5.84
CA CYS A 142 2.30 11.71 4.39
C CYS A 142 3.58 11.04 3.89
N PRO A 143 3.53 10.20 2.85
CA PRO A 143 4.74 9.61 2.29
C PRO A 143 5.65 10.67 1.68
N ALA A 144 6.96 10.43 1.72
CA ALA A 144 7.93 11.29 1.07
C ALA A 144 7.76 11.24 -0.47
N PRO A 145 7.63 12.39 -1.16
CA PRO A 145 7.48 12.42 -2.61
C PRO A 145 8.68 11.81 -3.36
N GLU A 146 9.86 11.86 -2.77
CA GLU A 146 11.12 11.35 -3.33
C GLU A 146 11.14 9.83 -3.50
N LEU A 147 10.29 9.12 -2.77
CA LEU A 147 10.11 7.66 -2.92
C LEU A 147 9.47 7.25 -4.25
N GLY A 148 8.85 8.19 -4.96
CA GLY A 148 8.14 7.86 -6.20
C GLY A 148 6.92 6.98 -5.93
N TRP A 149 6.92 5.77 -6.52
CA TRP A 149 5.76 4.86 -6.50
C TRP A 149 5.99 3.55 -5.73
N HIS A 150 7.08 3.44 -4.96
CA HIS A 150 7.42 2.25 -4.19
C HIS A 150 7.84 2.61 -2.77
N LEU A 151 7.65 1.68 -1.85
CA LEU A 151 8.06 1.76 -0.44
C LEU A 151 7.43 2.90 0.37
N TYR A 152 6.44 3.58 -0.18
CA TYR A 152 5.74 4.64 0.53
C TYR A 152 4.83 4.12 1.67
N GLY A 153 4.35 2.88 1.59
CA GLY A 153 3.67 2.20 2.69
C GLY A 153 4.62 1.92 3.86
N THR A 154 5.85 1.50 3.55
CA THR A 154 6.92 1.31 4.54
C THR A 154 7.32 2.64 5.18
N ASP A 155 7.52 3.70 4.39
CA ASP A 155 7.86 5.05 4.88
C ASP A 155 6.79 5.58 5.85
N LEU A 156 5.50 5.41 5.51
CA LEU A 156 4.38 5.79 6.39
C LEU A 156 4.43 5.06 7.73
N CYS A 157 4.72 3.75 7.72
CA CYS A 157 4.83 2.97 8.95
C CYS A 157 6.00 3.46 9.81
N LEU A 158 7.17 3.67 9.23
CA LEU A 158 8.34 4.18 9.94
C LEU A 158 8.10 5.60 10.49
N ALA A 159 7.46 6.47 9.69
CA ALA A 159 7.10 7.83 10.12
C ALA A 159 6.06 7.82 11.25
N ALA A 160 5.10 6.89 11.24
CA ALA A 160 4.15 6.70 12.32
C ALA A 160 4.88 6.29 13.61
N HIS A 161 5.71 5.27 13.56
CA HIS A 161 6.46 4.80 14.72
C HIS A 161 7.40 5.87 15.30
N ALA A 162 8.07 6.65 14.45
CA ALA A 162 8.93 7.75 14.91
C ALA A 162 8.16 8.84 15.67
N ARG A 163 6.82 8.89 15.53
CA ARG A 163 5.93 9.82 16.23
C ARG A 163 5.16 9.17 17.37
N GLY A 164 5.47 7.92 17.75
CA GLY A 164 4.73 7.17 18.77
C GLY A 164 3.33 6.74 18.33
N LEU A 165 3.07 6.73 17.01
CA LEU A 165 1.85 6.23 16.40
C LEU A 165 2.04 4.78 15.91
N GLU A 166 0.93 4.09 15.63
CA GLU A 166 0.97 2.70 15.21
C GLU A 166 0.48 2.52 13.76
N ALA A 167 1.06 1.52 13.09
CA ALA A 167 0.63 1.01 11.80
C ALA A 167 0.11 -0.42 11.97
N LEU A 168 -1.06 -0.72 11.40
CA LEU A 168 -1.77 -1.97 11.62
C LEU A 168 -2.17 -2.64 10.30
N VAL A 169 -2.22 -3.96 10.29
CA VAL A 169 -2.99 -4.74 9.32
C VAL A 169 -4.33 -5.08 9.93
N VAL A 170 -5.41 -4.85 9.17
CA VAL A 170 -6.79 -5.16 9.54
C VAL A 170 -7.41 -6.18 8.57
N ASP A 171 -8.40 -6.95 9.04
CA ASP A 171 -9.03 -7.99 8.24
C ASP A 171 -10.09 -7.43 7.27
N ALA A 172 -9.62 -6.89 6.16
CA ALA A 172 -10.47 -6.40 5.06
C ALA A 172 -9.82 -6.72 3.70
N PRO A 173 -9.76 -8.00 3.29
CA PRO A 173 -9.08 -8.40 2.07
C PRO A 173 -9.68 -7.74 0.84
N CYS A 174 -8.82 -7.40 -0.11
CA CYS A 174 -9.17 -6.85 -1.41
C CYS A 174 -8.49 -7.65 -2.53
N GLU A 175 -8.84 -7.33 -3.77
CA GLU A 175 -8.25 -7.96 -4.95
C GLU A 175 -7.32 -6.97 -5.66
N HIS A 176 -6.03 -7.28 -5.69
CA HIS A 176 -5.06 -6.60 -6.52
C HIS A 176 -5.04 -7.25 -7.90
N ARG A 177 -5.76 -6.67 -8.82
CA ARG A 177 -5.88 -7.16 -10.20
C ARG A 177 -4.72 -6.66 -11.05
N SER A 178 -3.49 -6.86 -10.56
CA SER A 178 -2.27 -6.39 -11.19
C SER A 178 -2.10 -6.96 -12.60
N SER A 179 -1.53 -6.15 -13.50
CA SER A 179 -1.09 -6.58 -14.84
C SER A 179 0.36 -7.05 -14.86
N LEU A 180 1.08 -6.98 -13.74
CA LEU A 180 2.41 -7.53 -13.64
C LEU A 180 2.38 -9.05 -13.79
N PRO A 181 3.29 -9.63 -14.59
CA PRO A 181 3.33 -11.07 -14.75
C PRO A 181 3.75 -11.77 -13.45
N ARG A 182 3.35 -13.01 -13.29
CA ARG A 182 3.85 -13.87 -12.23
C ARG A 182 5.32 -14.22 -12.51
N LEU A 183 6.16 -14.06 -11.48
CA LEU A 183 7.60 -14.32 -11.60
C LEU A 183 7.97 -15.81 -11.48
N ASP A 184 7.01 -16.64 -11.07
CA ASP A 184 7.15 -18.10 -11.00
C ASP A 184 6.79 -18.81 -12.34
N GLN A 185 6.61 -18.04 -13.42
CA GLN A 185 6.30 -18.53 -14.75
C GLN A 185 7.27 -17.93 -15.79
N PRO A 186 7.51 -18.61 -16.93
CA PRO A 186 8.34 -18.07 -18.00
C PRO A 186 7.83 -16.72 -18.50
N LEU A 187 8.72 -15.73 -18.53
CA LEU A 187 8.41 -14.38 -18.98
C LEU A 187 8.68 -14.19 -20.47
N THR A 188 7.79 -13.50 -21.18
CA THR A 188 8.09 -12.97 -22.52
C THR A 188 9.16 -11.87 -22.42
N ALA A 189 9.83 -11.55 -23.53
CA ALA A 189 10.83 -10.48 -23.57
C ALA A 189 10.26 -9.12 -23.10
N ALA A 190 9.04 -8.77 -23.52
CA ALA A 190 8.38 -7.54 -23.12
C ALA A 190 8.01 -7.55 -21.61
N ALA A 191 7.53 -8.68 -21.09
CA ALA A 191 7.23 -8.84 -19.67
C ALA A 191 8.51 -8.72 -18.82
N ARG A 192 9.60 -9.31 -19.26
CA ARG A 192 10.91 -9.21 -18.58
C ARG A 192 11.41 -7.77 -18.53
N GLU A 193 11.35 -7.03 -19.64
CA GLU A 193 11.75 -5.61 -19.64
C GLU A 193 10.87 -4.76 -18.72
N HIS A 194 9.58 -5.04 -18.68
CA HIS A 194 8.67 -4.36 -17.75
C HIS A 194 9.03 -4.64 -16.28
N VAL A 195 9.29 -5.92 -15.93
CA VAL A 195 9.74 -6.30 -14.58
C VAL A 195 11.07 -5.62 -14.23
N ARG A 196 12.01 -5.54 -15.18
CA ARG A 196 13.28 -4.81 -14.99
C ARG A 196 13.05 -3.32 -14.70
N ALA A 197 12.15 -2.68 -15.44
CA ALA A 197 11.84 -1.27 -15.20
C ALA A 197 11.25 -1.02 -13.80
N VAL A 198 10.33 -1.89 -13.37
CA VAL A 198 9.74 -1.87 -12.02
C VAL A 198 10.82 -2.14 -10.96
N GLY A 199 11.68 -3.14 -11.16
CA GLY A 199 12.79 -3.45 -10.24
C GLY A 199 13.76 -2.28 -10.07
N ARG A 200 14.14 -1.61 -11.17
CA ARG A 200 14.98 -0.39 -11.10
C ARG A 200 14.29 0.76 -10.34
N ALA A 201 12.98 0.94 -10.53
CA ALA A 201 12.23 1.96 -9.81
C ALA A 201 12.16 1.63 -8.31
N TYR A 202 11.87 0.37 -7.96
CA TYR A 202 11.87 -0.12 -6.58
C TYR A 202 13.24 0.08 -5.90
N GLY A 203 14.34 -0.29 -6.58
CA GLY A 203 15.69 -0.14 -6.05
C GLY A 203 16.05 1.32 -5.73
N ARG A 204 15.70 2.27 -6.62
CA ARG A 204 15.89 3.71 -6.31
C ARG A 204 15.08 4.16 -5.09
N SER A 205 13.84 3.68 -4.97
CA SER A 205 13.02 3.98 -3.77
C SER A 205 13.63 3.36 -2.51
N ALA A 206 14.26 2.18 -2.61
CA ALA A 206 14.93 1.52 -1.49
C ALA A 206 16.14 2.32 -1.00
N GLU A 207 16.97 2.85 -1.92
CA GLU A 207 18.08 3.74 -1.57
C GLU A 207 17.59 5.00 -0.84
N VAL A 208 16.53 5.65 -1.34
CA VAL A 208 15.92 6.82 -0.69
C VAL A 208 15.39 6.46 0.69
N LEU A 209 14.70 5.32 0.83
CA LEU A 209 14.15 4.88 2.11
C LEU A 209 15.24 4.64 3.15
N LEU A 210 16.33 3.96 2.77
CA LEU A 210 17.47 3.69 3.66
C LEU A 210 18.19 4.98 4.08
N GLN A 211 18.32 5.97 3.17
CA GLN A 211 18.88 7.28 3.50
C GLN A 211 18.00 8.04 4.49
N ARG A 212 16.68 7.93 4.38
CA ARG A 212 15.73 8.57 5.32
C ARG A 212 15.72 7.89 6.69
N TRP A 213 15.90 6.58 6.72
CA TRP A 213 15.76 5.74 7.92
C TRP A 213 17.01 4.88 8.17
N PRO A 214 18.21 5.49 8.30
CA PRO A 214 19.49 4.77 8.35
C PRO A 214 19.59 3.84 9.58
N HIS A 215 18.86 4.15 10.66
CA HIS A 215 18.88 3.36 11.89
C HIS A 215 17.77 2.30 11.95
N ALA A 216 16.92 2.21 10.91
CA ALA A 216 15.83 1.24 10.86
C ALA A 216 16.20 -0.08 10.18
N ALA A 217 17.35 -0.14 9.49
CA ALA A 217 17.82 -1.35 8.83
C ALA A 217 18.16 -2.48 9.82
N PRO A 218 17.85 -3.75 9.50
CA PRO A 218 17.17 -4.17 8.28
C PRO A 218 15.69 -3.77 8.27
N ILE A 219 15.20 -3.27 7.11
CA ILE A 219 13.80 -2.91 6.91
C ILE A 219 13.12 -4.04 6.14
N HIS A 220 12.22 -4.76 6.80
CA HIS A 220 11.44 -5.83 6.17
C HIS A 220 10.22 -5.24 5.46
N THR A 221 10.12 -5.48 4.15
CA THR A 221 9.02 -5.00 3.30
C THR A 221 8.23 -6.18 2.72
N PRO A 222 7.03 -5.96 2.18
CA PRO A 222 6.27 -7.03 1.52
C PRO A 222 6.99 -7.71 0.34
N VAL A 223 8.01 -7.05 -0.24
CA VAL A 223 8.77 -7.55 -1.39
C VAL A 223 10.07 -8.21 -0.97
N MET A 224 10.88 -7.55 -0.13
CA MET A 224 12.18 -8.04 0.33
C MET A 224 12.64 -7.33 1.59
N SER A 225 13.70 -7.85 2.23
CA SER A 225 14.38 -7.16 3.32
C SER A 225 15.48 -6.25 2.78
N LEU A 226 15.51 -5.01 3.23
CA LEU A 226 16.52 -4.01 2.86
C LEU A 226 17.55 -3.89 3.98
N HIS A 227 18.78 -4.27 3.70
CA HIS A 227 19.92 -4.15 4.61
C HIS A 227 20.65 -2.82 4.40
N ALA A 228 21.48 -2.41 5.34
CA ALA A 228 22.20 -1.13 5.29
C ALA A 228 23.18 -1.03 4.10
N ASP A 229 23.66 -2.18 3.62
CA ASP A 229 24.56 -2.34 2.47
C ASP A 229 23.81 -2.63 1.15
N PHE A 230 22.49 -2.39 1.13
CA PHE A 230 21.67 -2.59 -0.06
C PHE A 230 22.16 -1.70 -1.21
N LEU A 231 22.35 -2.30 -2.38
CA LEU A 231 22.71 -1.60 -3.61
C LEU A 231 21.65 -1.84 -4.69
N LEU A 232 21.32 -0.79 -5.45
CA LEU A 232 20.39 -0.87 -6.58
C LEU A 232 20.75 -2.01 -7.55
N GLU A 233 22.03 -2.24 -7.77
CA GLU A 233 22.56 -3.28 -8.63
C GLU A 233 22.15 -4.70 -8.20
N GLN A 234 21.94 -4.94 -6.90
CA GLN A 234 21.45 -6.21 -6.38
C GLN A 234 20.02 -6.50 -6.86
N THR A 235 19.16 -5.46 -6.90
CA THR A 235 17.80 -5.61 -7.44
C THR A 235 17.83 -5.88 -8.94
N ILE A 236 18.71 -5.22 -9.68
CA ILE A 236 18.89 -5.43 -11.12
C ILE A 236 19.41 -6.85 -11.37
N ALA A 237 20.44 -7.29 -10.65
CA ALA A 237 20.98 -8.64 -10.76
C ALA A 237 19.92 -9.71 -10.48
N TRP A 238 19.09 -9.53 -9.45
CA TRP A 238 17.99 -10.45 -9.16
C TRP A 238 16.98 -10.51 -10.31
N VAL A 239 16.56 -9.37 -10.85
CA VAL A 239 15.62 -9.33 -11.99
C VAL A 239 16.23 -9.96 -13.25
N ASP A 240 17.55 -9.87 -13.45
CA ASP A 240 18.23 -10.48 -14.58
C ASP A 240 18.30 -12.02 -14.48
N THR A 241 18.07 -12.59 -13.29
CA THR A 241 17.97 -14.05 -13.09
C THR A 241 16.58 -14.61 -13.42
N LEU A 242 15.58 -13.75 -13.59
CA LEU A 242 14.20 -14.12 -13.95
C LEU A 242 14.06 -14.26 -15.48
#